data_91c72d2eaecf81743cf2dee4c1ce22ab
#
_entry.id   91c72d2eaecf81743cf2dee4c1ce22ab
#
_cell.length_a   1.000
_cell.length_b   1.000
_cell.length_c   1.000
_cell.angle_alpha   90.00
_cell.angle_beta   90.00
_cell.angle_gamma   90.00
#
_symmetry.space_group_name_H-M   'P 1'
#
loop_
_entity.id
_entity.type
_entity.pdbx_description
1 polymer ?
#
loop_
_entity_poly.entity_id
_entity_poly.type
_entity_poly.pdbx_seq_one_letter_code
_entity_poly.pdbx_strand_id
1 'polypeptide(L)'
;MSMSDPIADMLTRIRNANTAKHDSVLIPASKMKKAIAEILLKEGYIASCEIVENGKFQDIKIGLKYGATKNDKIISGIRKISKPGLRVYAGKENMPRVLGGLGIAIISTNQGVITDKEARQKGVGGEVLAFVW
;
A
#
# COMPACT_ATOMS: atom_id res chain seq x y z
N MET A 1 3.42 22.09 -14.75
CA MET A 1 2.53 21.66 -13.65
C MET A 1 2.82 20.20 -13.32
N SER A 2 3.11 19.92 -12.09
CA SER A 2 3.34 18.55 -11.66
C SER A 2 2.00 17.86 -11.40
N MET A 3 1.91 16.59 -11.81
CA MET A 3 0.76 15.76 -11.46
C MET A 3 0.95 15.24 -10.06
N SER A 4 -0.08 15.36 -9.23
CA SER A 4 -0.03 14.82 -7.89
C SER A 4 -0.37 13.32 -7.91
N ASP A 5 0.30 12.57 -7.06
CA ASP A 5 0.02 11.16 -6.85
C ASP A 5 -0.07 10.91 -5.34
N PRO A 6 -1.28 11.05 -4.77
CA PRO A 6 -1.45 10.89 -3.33
C PRO A 6 -1.08 9.49 -2.82
N ILE A 7 -1.25 8.47 -3.65
CA ILE A 7 -0.87 7.11 -3.28
C ILE A 7 0.65 6.97 -3.23
N ALA A 8 1.36 7.52 -4.22
CA ALA A 8 2.83 7.51 -4.21
C ALA A 8 3.35 8.27 -2.99
N ASP A 9 2.72 9.39 -2.63
CA ASP A 9 3.08 10.16 -1.43
C ASP A 9 2.91 9.31 -0.17
N MET A 10 1.78 8.61 -0.05
CA MET A 10 1.53 7.70 1.07
C MET A 10 2.63 6.64 1.19
N LEU A 11 2.95 5.98 0.08
CA LEU A 11 3.96 4.92 0.07
C LEU A 11 5.35 5.46 0.41
N THR A 12 5.67 6.65 -0.07
CA THR A 12 6.93 7.33 0.24
C THR A 12 7.03 7.67 1.72
N ARG A 13 5.94 8.16 2.32
CA ARG A 13 5.92 8.47 3.76
C ARG A 13 6.14 7.22 4.60
N ILE A 14 5.50 6.12 4.22
CA ILE A 14 5.69 4.83 4.91
C ILE A 14 7.14 4.36 4.77
N ARG A 15 7.69 4.42 3.56
CA ARG A 15 9.08 4.02 3.30
C ARG A 15 10.06 4.85 4.12
N ASN A 16 9.90 6.17 4.11
CA ASN A 16 10.79 7.08 4.83
C ASN A 16 10.70 6.89 6.34
N ALA A 17 9.49 6.74 6.88
CA ALA A 17 9.29 6.50 8.31
C ALA A 17 9.91 5.17 8.73
N ASN A 18 9.79 4.14 7.89
CA ASN A 18 10.37 2.84 8.13
C ASN A 18 11.91 2.90 8.13
N THR A 19 12.49 3.63 7.19
CA THR A 19 13.95 3.84 7.11
C THR A 19 14.46 4.63 8.31
N ALA A 20 13.71 5.63 8.76
CA ALA A 20 14.04 6.45 9.93
C ALA A 20 13.72 5.73 11.24
N LYS A 21 13.15 4.53 11.20
CA LYS A 21 12.83 3.70 12.38
C LYS A 21 11.80 4.35 13.30
N HIS A 22 10.86 5.09 12.72
CA HIS A 22 9.75 5.67 13.46
C HIS A 22 8.76 4.60 13.90
N ASP A 23 8.05 4.84 14.99
CA ASP A 23 7.01 3.92 15.47
C ASP A 23 5.73 4.04 14.67
N SER A 24 5.44 5.23 14.17
CA SER A 24 4.21 5.49 13.41
C SER A 24 4.42 6.63 12.43
N VAL A 25 3.45 6.76 11.52
CA VAL A 25 3.42 7.85 10.54
C VAL A 25 1.97 8.28 10.32
N LEU A 26 1.75 9.59 10.15
CA LEU A 26 0.43 10.15 9.84
C LEU A 26 0.34 10.48 8.36
N ILE A 27 -0.78 10.10 7.77
CA ILE A 27 -1.05 10.28 6.34
C ILE A 27 -2.44 10.87 6.18
N PRO A 28 -2.62 11.94 5.38
CA PRO A 28 -3.96 12.44 5.12
C PRO A 28 -4.86 11.34 4.59
N ALA A 29 -6.06 11.20 5.17
CA ALA A 29 -6.96 10.09 4.87
C ALA A 29 -7.68 10.28 3.54
N SER A 30 -7.90 9.16 2.84
CA SER A 30 -8.82 9.08 1.72
C SER A 30 -9.36 7.65 1.70
N LYS A 31 -10.45 7.45 0.96
CA LYS A 31 -11.05 6.12 0.85
C LYS A 31 -10.06 5.09 0.31
N MET A 32 -9.32 5.44 -0.73
CA MET A 32 -8.34 4.54 -1.33
C MET A 32 -7.16 4.29 -0.41
N LYS A 33 -6.66 5.32 0.26
CA LYS A 33 -5.54 5.16 1.21
C LYS A 33 -5.92 4.29 2.39
N LYS A 34 -7.16 4.41 2.89
CA LYS A 34 -7.67 3.52 3.94
C LYS A 34 -7.67 2.07 3.48
N ALA A 35 -8.14 1.82 2.26
CA ALA A 35 -8.18 0.47 1.70
C ALA A 35 -6.77 -0.12 1.58
N ILE A 36 -5.80 0.66 1.14
CA ILE A 36 -4.41 0.23 1.04
C ILE A 36 -3.84 -0.08 2.43
N ALA A 37 -4.10 0.80 3.41
CA ALA A 37 -3.63 0.59 4.78
C ALA A 37 -4.20 -0.70 5.37
N GLU A 38 -5.47 -0.98 5.13
CA GLU A 38 -6.12 -2.20 5.61
C GLU A 38 -5.51 -3.46 4.98
N ILE A 39 -5.13 -3.41 3.70
CA ILE A 39 -4.42 -4.50 3.04
C ILE A 39 -3.06 -4.72 3.69
N LEU A 40 -2.30 -3.66 3.92
CA LEU A 40 -0.99 -3.76 4.56
C LEU A 40 -1.09 -4.37 5.95
N LEU A 41 -2.14 -4.00 6.70
CA LEU A 41 -2.39 -4.57 8.03
C LEU A 41 -2.73 -6.05 7.94
N LYS A 42 -3.67 -6.41 7.06
CA LYS A 42 -4.13 -7.79 6.88
C LYS A 42 -2.99 -8.71 6.44
N GLU A 43 -2.12 -8.21 5.57
CA GLU A 43 -0.99 -8.98 5.05
C GLU A 43 0.22 -8.97 5.98
N GLY A 44 0.13 -8.29 7.11
CA GLY A 44 1.18 -8.32 8.13
C GLY A 44 2.35 -7.40 7.91
N TYR A 45 2.21 -6.39 7.04
CA TYR A 45 3.29 -5.44 6.75
C TYR A 45 3.36 -4.28 7.73
N ILE A 46 2.24 -3.96 8.38
CA ILE A 46 2.18 -2.90 9.38
C ILE A 46 1.54 -3.44 10.67
N ALA A 47 1.77 -2.76 11.78
CA ALA A 47 1.27 -3.19 13.09
C ALA A 47 -0.16 -2.73 13.35
N SER A 48 -0.53 -1.54 12.87
CA SER A 48 -1.85 -0.97 13.11
C SER A 48 -2.17 0.10 12.08
N CYS A 49 -3.46 0.37 11.91
CA CYS A 49 -3.92 1.56 11.20
C CYS A 49 -5.21 2.04 11.87
N GLU A 50 -5.28 3.34 12.13
CA GLU A 50 -6.44 3.93 12.77
C GLU A 50 -6.69 5.33 12.21
N ILE A 51 -7.94 5.77 12.28
CA ILE A 51 -8.34 7.10 11.83
C ILE A 51 -8.22 8.06 13.01
N VAL A 52 -7.53 9.18 12.78
CA VAL A 52 -7.31 10.22 13.78
C VAL A 52 -7.92 11.51 13.27
N GLU A 53 -8.72 12.16 14.09
CA GLU A 53 -9.31 13.44 13.74
C GLU A 53 -8.25 14.53 13.79
N ASN A 54 -8.22 15.38 12.75
CA ASN A 54 -7.29 16.49 12.64
C ASN A 54 -8.05 17.73 12.16
N GLY A 55 -8.74 18.39 13.08
CA GLY A 55 -9.59 19.54 12.75
C GLY A 55 -10.75 19.11 11.86
N LYS A 56 -10.85 19.69 10.67
CA LYS A 56 -11.90 19.33 9.70
C LYS A 56 -11.54 18.09 8.88
N PHE A 57 -10.31 17.60 9.01
CA PHE A 57 -9.80 16.51 8.22
C PHE A 57 -9.55 15.29 9.07
N GLN A 58 -9.33 14.18 8.42
CA GLN A 58 -8.94 12.93 9.07
C GLN A 58 -7.58 12.51 8.55
N ASP A 59 -6.76 11.95 9.44
CA ASP A 59 -5.50 11.31 9.09
C ASP A 59 -5.59 9.83 9.39
N ILE A 60 -4.78 9.05 8.69
CA ILE A 60 -4.56 7.64 9.01
C ILE A 60 -3.25 7.56 9.79
N LYS A 61 -3.31 7.05 10.99
CA LYS A 61 -2.12 6.76 11.78
C LYS A 61 -1.72 5.32 11.54
N ILE A 62 -0.58 5.14 10.89
CA ILE A 62 -0.04 3.81 10.57
C ILE A 62 1.04 3.48 11.58
N GLY A 63 0.82 2.43 12.36
CA GLY A 63 1.83 1.88 13.25
C GLY A 63 2.75 0.97 12.47
N LEU A 64 4.04 1.28 12.46
CA LEU A 64 5.03 0.52 11.72
C LEU A 64 5.42 -0.75 12.47
N LYS A 65 5.81 -1.77 11.72
CA LYS A 65 6.13 -3.08 12.26
C LYS A 65 7.60 -3.39 12.02
N TYR A 66 8.24 -3.90 13.05
CA TYR A 66 9.64 -4.32 12.99
C TYR A 66 9.75 -5.74 13.54
N GLY A 67 10.88 -6.40 13.30
CA GLY A 67 11.16 -7.71 13.85
C GLY A 67 11.68 -7.59 15.29
N ALA A 68 12.70 -8.37 15.64
CA ALA A 68 13.26 -8.38 16.99
C ALA A 68 13.83 -7.02 17.41
N THR A 69 14.32 -6.25 16.43
CA THR A 69 14.83 -4.89 16.64
C THR A 69 14.30 -3.97 15.54
N LYS A 70 14.43 -2.66 15.72
CA LYS A 70 14.05 -1.69 14.70
C LYS A 70 14.92 -1.75 13.43
N ASN A 71 16.00 -2.51 13.47
CA ASN A 71 16.81 -2.76 12.28
C ASN A 71 16.20 -3.85 11.40
N ASP A 72 15.29 -4.66 11.94
CA ASP A 72 14.61 -5.74 11.22
C ASP A 72 13.32 -5.24 10.62
N LYS A 73 13.39 -4.53 9.50
CA LYS A 73 12.20 -4.02 8.81
C LYS A 73 11.38 -5.17 8.24
N ILE A 74 10.07 -5.11 8.44
CA ILE A 74 9.14 -6.08 7.85
C ILE A 74 8.90 -5.74 6.37
N ILE A 75 8.79 -4.45 6.03
CA ILE A 75 8.70 -4.02 4.63
C ILE A 75 10.12 -3.88 4.08
N SER A 76 10.49 -4.77 3.17
CA SER A 76 11.79 -4.69 2.48
C SER A 76 11.75 -3.73 1.31
N GLY A 77 10.61 -3.63 0.63
CA GLY A 77 10.42 -2.71 -0.47
C GLY A 77 8.97 -2.35 -0.65
N ILE A 78 8.74 -1.14 -1.16
CA ILE A 78 7.41 -0.65 -1.48
C ILE A 78 7.55 0.28 -2.69
N ARG A 79 6.82 -0.01 -3.75
CA ARG A 79 7.01 0.67 -5.03
C ARG A 79 5.67 0.99 -5.69
N LYS A 80 5.47 2.26 -6.07
CA LYS A 80 4.32 2.65 -6.88
C LYS A 80 4.54 2.21 -8.32
N ILE A 81 3.57 1.50 -8.88
CA ILE A 81 3.65 0.96 -10.24
C ILE A 81 2.87 1.84 -11.23
N SER A 82 1.55 1.98 -11.03
CA SER A 82 0.73 2.83 -11.89
C SER A 82 0.91 4.28 -11.51
N LYS A 83 1.18 5.14 -12.49
CA LYS A 83 1.47 6.56 -12.26
C LYS A 83 0.49 7.42 -13.06
N PRO A 84 0.24 8.67 -12.63
CA PRO A 84 -0.70 9.55 -13.37
C PRO A 84 -0.38 9.69 -14.86
N GLY A 85 0.90 9.73 -15.22
CA GLY A 85 1.33 9.86 -16.62
C GLY A 85 1.47 8.53 -17.35
N LEU A 86 1.40 7.41 -16.63
CA LEU A 86 1.56 6.08 -17.22
C LEU A 86 0.81 5.05 -16.36
N ARG A 87 -0.47 4.86 -16.66
CA ARG A 87 -1.29 3.89 -15.93
C ARG A 87 -0.93 2.47 -16.35
N VAL A 88 -0.91 1.57 -15.36
CA VAL A 88 -0.58 0.15 -15.57
C VAL A 88 -1.75 -0.71 -15.14
N TYR A 89 -2.23 -1.55 -16.06
CA TYR A 89 -3.36 -2.45 -15.83
C TYR A 89 -2.93 -3.89 -16.07
N ALA A 90 -3.60 -4.82 -15.39
CA ALA A 90 -3.38 -6.25 -15.61
C ALA A 90 -4.73 -6.96 -15.65
N GLY A 91 -4.89 -7.85 -16.62
CA GLY A 91 -6.05 -8.74 -16.69
C GLY A 91 -5.87 -9.92 -15.73
N LYS A 92 -6.95 -10.66 -15.52
CA LYS A 92 -6.95 -11.82 -14.62
C LYS A 92 -5.90 -12.87 -14.98
N GLU A 93 -5.56 -12.99 -16.27
CA GLU A 93 -4.60 -13.97 -16.75
C GLU A 93 -3.15 -13.50 -16.65
N ASN A 94 -2.96 -12.18 -16.52
CA ASN A 94 -1.64 -11.56 -16.50
C ASN A 94 -1.34 -10.89 -15.16
N MET A 95 -2.01 -11.31 -14.09
CA MET A 95 -1.86 -10.71 -12.78
C MET A 95 -0.41 -10.89 -12.29
N PRO A 96 0.29 -9.81 -11.93
CA PRO A 96 1.68 -9.91 -11.54
C PRO A 96 1.86 -10.66 -10.23
N ARG A 97 3.01 -11.30 -10.08
CA ARG A 97 3.45 -11.90 -8.82
C ARG A 97 4.69 -11.15 -8.36
N VAL A 98 4.75 -10.83 -7.08
CA VAL A 98 5.87 -10.12 -6.49
C VAL A 98 6.76 -11.12 -5.76
N LEU A 99 8.03 -11.21 -6.14
CA LEU A 99 9.00 -12.15 -5.58
C LEU A 99 8.45 -13.59 -5.51
N GLY A 100 7.86 -14.07 -6.61
CA GLY A 100 7.33 -15.43 -6.70
C GLY A 100 6.18 -15.72 -5.75
N GLY A 101 5.48 -14.70 -5.26
CA GLY A 101 4.36 -14.83 -4.34
C GLY A 101 4.71 -14.51 -2.88
N LEU A 102 5.96 -14.19 -2.59
CA LEU A 102 6.37 -13.78 -1.24
C LEU A 102 5.91 -12.36 -0.88
N GLY A 103 5.83 -11.49 -1.89
CA GLY A 103 5.26 -10.14 -1.74
C GLY A 103 3.85 -10.07 -2.27
N ILE A 104 3.29 -8.87 -2.30
CA ILE A 104 1.95 -8.61 -2.82
C ILE A 104 1.96 -7.49 -3.85
N ALA A 105 1.01 -7.57 -4.79
CA ALA A 105 0.62 -6.43 -5.61
C ALA A 105 -0.73 -5.92 -5.10
N ILE A 106 -0.88 -4.61 -5.03
CA ILE A 106 -2.15 -3.98 -4.63
C ILE A 106 -2.85 -3.55 -5.91
N ILE A 107 -4.05 -4.07 -6.12
CA ILE A 107 -4.80 -3.92 -7.36
C ILE A 107 -6.11 -3.20 -7.09
N SER A 108 -6.40 -2.17 -7.88
CA SER A 108 -7.70 -1.49 -7.84
C SER A 108 -8.61 -2.11 -8.89
N THR A 109 -9.68 -2.76 -8.45
CA THR A 109 -10.63 -3.47 -9.32
C THR A 109 -12.03 -2.88 -9.17
N ASN A 110 -12.95 -3.36 -10.01
CA ASN A 110 -14.37 -2.99 -9.88
C ASN A 110 -15.01 -3.57 -8.61
N GLN A 111 -14.32 -4.49 -7.93
CA GLN A 111 -14.76 -5.06 -6.66
C GLN A 111 -14.00 -4.49 -5.47
N GLY A 112 -13.29 -3.39 -5.67
CA GLY A 112 -12.54 -2.71 -4.63
C GLY A 112 -11.03 -2.89 -4.79
N VAL A 113 -10.30 -2.40 -3.79
CA VAL A 113 -8.83 -2.51 -3.75
C VAL A 113 -8.48 -3.82 -3.05
N ILE A 114 -7.80 -4.70 -3.76
CA ILE A 114 -7.49 -6.06 -3.29
C ILE A 114 -6.05 -6.41 -3.66
N THR A 115 -5.57 -7.57 -3.17
CA THR A 115 -4.26 -8.08 -3.55
C THR A 115 -4.33 -8.82 -4.88
N ASP A 116 -3.16 -9.05 -5.50
CA ASP A 116 -3.05 -9.86 -6.71
C ASP A 116 -3.60 -11.28 -6.48
N LYS A 117 -3.35 -11.83 -5.29
CA LYS A 117 -3.84 -13.17 -4.93
C LYS A 117 -5.36 -13.23 -4.93
N GLU A 118 -5.99 -12.24 -4.30
CA GLU A 118 -7.46 -12.16 -4.29
C GLU A 118 -8.02 -11.93 -5.69
N ALA A 119 -7.34 -11.09 -6.48
CA ALA A 119 -7.76 -10.82 -7.86
C ALA A 119 -7.74 -12.09 -8.71
N ARG A 120 -6.71 -12.92 -8.55
CA ARG A 120 -6.64 -14.22 -9.23
C ARG A 120 -7.75 -15.15 -8.79
N GLN A 121 -8.03 -15.21 -7.48
CA GLN A 121 -9.10 -16.06 -6.95
C GLN A 121 -10.48 -15.62 -7.45
N LYS A 122 -10.71 -14.32 -7.54
CA LYS A 122 -11.99 -13.78 -8.01
C LYS A 122 -12.09 -13.73 -9.53
N GLY A 123 -10.99 -13.93 -10.24
CA GLY A 123 -10.94 -13.86 -11.69
C GLY A 123 -11.19 -12.46 -12.24
N VAL A 124 -10.66 -11.43 -11.58
CA VAL A 124 -10.81 -10.03 -11.98
C VAL A 124 -9.45 -9.41 -12.25
N GLY A 125 -9.44 -8.40 -13.12
CA GLY A 125 -8.28 -7.56 -13.37
C GLY A 125 -8.49 -6.15 -12.88
N GLY A 126 -7.48 -5.33 -12.99
CA GLY A 126 -7.57 -3.93 -12.59
C GLY A 126 -6.27 -3.16 -12.74
N GLU A 127 -6.25 -1.99 -12.13
CA GLU A 127 -5.08 -1.13 -12.11
C GLU A 127 -4.08 -1.62 -11.06
N VAL A 128 -2.83 -1.81 -11.50
CA VAL A 128 -1.76 -2.25 -10.60
C VAL A 128 -1.20 -1.02 -9.88
N LEU A 129 -1.61 -0.82 -8.64
CA LEU A 129 -1.25 0.38 -7.88
C LEU A 129 0.18 0.32 -7.37
N ALA A 130 0.57 -0.77 -6.74
CA ALA A 130 1.86 -0.86 -6.06
C ALA A 130 2.29 -2.31 -5.84
N PHE A 131 3.59 -2.49 -5.64
CA PHE A 131 4.17 -3.73 -5.15
C PHE A 131 4.72 -3.51 -3.75
N VAL A 132 4.55 -4.49 -2.87
CA VAL A 132 5.07 -4.47 -1.51
C VAL A 132 5.70 -5.84 -1.22
N TRP A 133 6.88 -5.82 -0.63
CA TRP A 133 7.56 -7.06 -0.25
C TRP A 133 8.48 -6.90 0.96
#